data_7e73b337478e45be4af3c41509dd017b
#
_entry.id   7e73b337478e45be4af3c41509dd017b
#
_cell.length_a   1.000
_cell.length_b   1.000
_cell.length_c   1.000
_cell.angle_alpha   90.00
_cell.angle_beta   90.00
_cell.angle_gamma   90.00
#
_symmetry.space_group_name_H-M   'P 1'
#
loop_
_entity.id
_entity.type
_entity.pdbx_description
1 polymer ?
#
loop_
_entity_poly.entity_id
_entity_poly.type
_entity_poly.pdbx_seq_one_letter_code
_entity_poly.pdbx_strand_id
1 'polypeptide(L)'
;MNISTTIRNLMISASLVGLAQAQNNINWVEFHQDDSLLSGSSSTLLNDNQEKDYAWGDLDGDGWVDLVIVRKQPYTTSGRYPNVLLMNEGGVLTDRTIQYASSSDVGGDSGFLTPTNDRDVIVTDVNLDGWNDVVTCTTISPGTPKHISHPRVYINLGNDGSGNWQGLRFENARMPNFGTFPNFCGVGFGDVTGDGYPDLYFAHYHQSADVDLNDRLLINDGNGAFNDESSSRMTAAMLDSSFGVSAVIADMNGDGVADIVKDTALGSTGASGPKLAISYNNPANEGQFNILQEPYFGAPYHANVGDLNNDGKLDIVLADDGADRYLINQGNDVFGKVNWSAAYSFNTDDGFGSNNIMADLDMDGWNDILICDVDVDIPSCSRRMHIYHNRGGTVGGTVSMHEESGSGFTGVRGINTSKMTGTHDVAIFDIDRDGDNDLVIGRCTGTDLWINDTFTGGPGPIGTNYCTAVINSTGQGGSTTGFGSLIAANDDLSLTASNLPNGQFGYFIASATQGLIVGPGGASGNLCLSGSMGRFVQQVQNSGSNGEFSIAVDTTALPAPLNTAILPGSTWNFVGWYRDVVLGTPTSNFTDGLSITFQ
;
A
#
# COMPACT_ATOMS: atom_id res chain seq x y z
N MET A 1 -17.01 1.12 -57.81
CA MET A 1 -17.61 0.30 -56.74
C MET A 1 -16.50 -0.13 -55.82
N ASN A 2 -16.53 0.33 -54.59
CA ASN A 2 -15.40 0.34 -53.65
C ASN A 2 -15.14 -1.04 -53.02
N ILE A 3 -14.11 -1.74 -53.49
CA ILE A 3 -13.55 -2.95 -52.83
C ILE A 3 -12.46 -2.59 -51.80
N SER A 4 -12.08 -1.30 -51.70
CA SER A 4 -10.98 -0.83 -50.87
C SER A 4 -11.32 -0.63 -49.39
N THR A 5 -12.60 -0.48 -49.01
CA THR A 5 -12.99 -0.13 -47.65
C THR A 5 -13.22 -1.35 -46.74
N THR A 6 -13.54 -2.49 -47.32
CA THR A 6 -13.82 -3.73 -46.57
C THR A 6 -12.55 -4.45 -46.13
N ILE A 7 -11.45 -4.30 -46.86
CA ILE A 7 -10.15 -4.93 -46.53
C ILE A 7 -9.44 -4.15 -45.41
N ARG A 8 -9.61 -2.82 -45.32
CA ARG A 8 -9.04 -2.02 -44.25
C ARG A 8 -9.68 -2.28 -42.88
N ASN A 9 -10.99 -2.53 -42.87
CA ASN A 9 -11.69 -2.84 -41.60
C ASN A 9 -11.44 -4.29 -41.13
N LEU A 10 -11.08 -5.21 -42.01
CA LEU A 10 -10.72 -6.57 -41.62
C LEU A 10 -9.28 -6.65 -41.05
N MET A 11 -8.35 -5.82 -41.55
CA MET A 11 -6.99 -5.78 -41.01
C MET A 11 -6.90 -5.06 -39.66
N ILE A 12 -7.75 -4.07 -39.41
CA ILE A 12 -7.79 -3.35 -38.11
C ILE A 12 -8.44 -4.24 -37.04
N SER A 13 -9.46 -5.02 -37.36
CA SER A 13 -10.07 -5.97 -36.42
C SER A 13 -9.17 -7.18 -36.14
N ALA A 14 -8.36 -7.63 -37.10
CA ALA A 14 -7.41 -8.73 -36.87
C ALA A 14 -6.19 -8.29 -36.01
N SER A 15 -5.76 -7.03 -36.13
CA SER A 15 -4.66 -6.51 -35.30
C SER A 15 -5.10 -6.19 -33.86
N LEU A 16 -6.35 -5.76 -33.65
CA LEU A 16 -6.90 -5.55 -32.31
C LEU A 16 -7.21 -6.87 -31.59
N VAL A 17 -7.67 -7.89 -32.28
CA VAL A 17 -7.85 -9.24 -31.72
C VAL A 17 -6.49 -9.90 -31.44
N GLY A 18 -5.46 -9.61 -32.23
CA GLY A 18 -4.10 -10.10 -32.00
C GLY A 18 -3.43 -9.45 -30.79
N LEU A 19 -3.73 -8.19 -30.49
CA LEU A 19 -3.23 -7.49 -29.30
C LEU A 19 -3.94 -7.98 -28.03
N ALA A 20 -5.26 -8.20 -28.06
CA ALA A 20 -6.00 -8.77 -26.94
C ALA A 20 -5.63 -10.23 -26.64
N GLN A 21 -5.15 -11.00 -27.63
CA GLN A 21 -4.63 -12.36 -27.41
C GLN A 21 -3.15 -12.39 -27.01
N ALA A 22 -2.39 -11.34 -27.27
CA ALA A 22 -1.00 -11.22 -26.80
C ALA A 22 -0.91 -10.86 -25.31
N GLN A 23 -1.91 -10.17 -24.74
CA GLN A 23 -2.00 -9.93 -23.29
C GLN A 23 -2.33 -11.21 -22.49
N ASN A 24 -2.87 -12.25 -23.10
CA ASN A 24 -3.13 -13.53 -22.42
C ASN A 24 -1.88 -14.42 -22.22
N ASN A 25 -0.68 -13.91 -22.47
CA ASN A 25 0.60 -14.58 -22.24
C ASN A 25 1.56 -13.78 -21.34
N ILE A 26 1.06 -12.77 -20.62
CA ILE A 26 1.84 -12.13 -19.57
C ILE A 26 2.02 -13.17 -18.47
N ASN A 27 3.26 -13.45 -18.13
CA ASN A 27 3.59 -14.31 -17.01
C ASN A 27 3.06 -13.64 -15.74
N TRP A 28 1.92 -14.13 -15.22
CA TRP A 28 1.40 -13.74 -13.94
C TRP A 28 2.48 -13.94 -12.87
N VAL A 29 2.47 -13.10 -11.84
CA VAL A 29 3.50 -13.03 -10.79
C VAL A 29 3.98 -14.40 -10.31
N GLU A 30 5.26 -14.48 -10.00
CA GLU A 30 5.90 -15.64 -9.40
C GLU A 30 6.63 -15.22 -8.14
N PHE A 31 6.42 -15.96 -7.06
CA PHE A 31 7.07 -15.71 -5.77
C PHE A 31 7.99 -16.87 -5.40
N HIS A 32 9.09 -16.56 -4.72
CA HIS A 32 9.84 -17.57 -4.01
C HIS A 32 9.85 -17.32 -2.50
N GLN A 33 9.89 -18.38 -1.69
CA GLN A 33 9.95 -18.26 -0.24
C GLN A 33 11.39 -17.99 0.22
N ASP A 34 11.58 -16.91 0.99
CA ASP A 34 12.88 -16.65 1.65
C ASP A 34 12.69 -16.22 3.12
N ASP A 35 12.43 -17.21 3.97
CA ASP A 35 12.32 -16.99 5.42
C ASP A 35 13.65 -16.61 6.08
N SER A 36 14.77 -16.61 5.37
CA SER A 36 16.06 -16.16 5.91
C SER A 36 16.11 -14.65 6.11
N LEU A 37 15.20 -13.92 5.45
CA LEU A 37 14.97 -12.49 5.63
C LEU A 37 14.12 -12.15 6.87
N LEU A 38 13.69 -13.17 7.64
CA LEU A 38 13.06 -13.00 8.94
C LEU A 38 14.05 -13.30 10.06
N SER A 39 14.49 -12.29 10.81
CA SER A 39 15.49 -12.41 11.88
C SER A 39 14.88 -12.14 13.25
N GLY A 40 14.93 -13.13 14.15
CA GLY A 40 14.41 -13.01 15.50
C GLY A 40 14.07 -14.35 16.15
N SER A 41 13.21 -14.32 17.18
CA SER A 41 12.73 -15.53 17.86
C SER A 41 11.80 -16.33 16.94
N SER A 42 12.02 -17.63 16.81
CA SER A 42 11.14 -18.50 16.04
C SER A 42 9.69 -18.52 16.57
N SER A 43 9.49 -18.20 17.84
CA SER A 43 8.15 -18.10 18.46
C SER A 43 7.44 -16.78 18.18
N THR A 44 8.14 -15.78 17.67
CA THR A 44 7.57 -14.49 17.23
C THR A 44 7.48 -14.39 15.72
N LEU A 45 8.09 -15.29 14.97
CA LEU A 45 8.18 -15.29 13.51
C LEU A 45 7.75 -16.63 12.91
N LEU A 46 8.69 -17.49 12.53
CA LEU A 46 8.46 -18.70 11.73
C LEU A 46 7.45 -19.69 12.32
N ASN A 47 7.38 -19.81 13.65
CA ASN A 47 6.47 -20.73 14.35
C ASN A 47 5.43 -19.98 15.18
N ASP A 48 5.19 -18.72 14.89
CA ASP A 48 4.18 -17.92 15.57
C ASP A 48 2.77 -18.37 15.16
N ASN A 49 2.07 -19.06 16.04
CA ASN A 49 0.73 -19.56 15.82
C ASN A 49 -0.37 -18.65 16.40
N GLN A 50 -0.01 -17.42 16.81
CA GLN A 50 -0.98 -16.46 17.26
C GLN A 50 -1.77 -15.92 16.07
N GLU A 51 -3.00 -15.45 16.31
CA GLU A 51 -3.72 -14.63 15.36
C GLU A 51 -2.98 -13.32 15.15
N LYS A 52 -2.90 -12.85 13.92
CA LYS A 52 -2.09 -11.70 13.51
C LYS A 52 -2.87 -10.76 12.64
N ASP A 53 -2.55 -9.49 12.80
CA ASP A 53 -2.92 -8.42 11.89
C ASP A 53 -1.72 -7.49 11.70
N TYR A 54 -1.59 -6.87 10.53
CA TYR A 54 -0.38 -6.19 10.05
C TYR A 54 -0.63 -4.74 9.68
N ALA A 55 0.34 -3.88 10.03
CA ALA A 55 0.48 -2.56 9.41
C ALA A 55 1.97 -2.28 9.15
N TRP A 56 2.27 -1.52 8.13
CA TRP A 56 3.64 -1.25 7.71
C TRP A 56 3.85 0.21 7.33
N GLY A 57 5.09 0.66 7.46
CA GLY A 57 5.53 2.01 7.14
C GLY A 57 6.96 2.22 7.61
N ASP A 58 7.63 3.20 7.06
CA ASP A 58 8.96 3.63 7.52
C ASP A 58 8.80 4.32 8.88
N LEU A 59 9.27 3.68 9.95
CA LEU A 59 9.13 4.15 11.33
C LEU A 59 10.36 4.90 11.84
N ASP A 60 11.56 4.56 11.36
CA ASP A 60 12.80 5.20 11.83
C ASP A 60 13.40 6.21 10.85
N GLY A 61 12.73 6.42 9.71
CA GLY A 61 13.08 7.43 8.70
C GLY A 61 14.29 7.04 7.85
N ASP A 62 14.64 5.76 7.79
CA ASP A 62 15.76 5.26 6.98
C ASP A 62 15.35 4.92 5.54
N GLY A 63 14.05 5.00 5.26
CA GLY A 63 13.42 4.77 3.98
C GLY A 63 13.09 3.30 3.71
N TRP A 64 13.44 2.35 4.57
CA TRP A 64 12.94 0.97 4.51
C TRP A 64 11.58 0.87 5.21
N VAL A 65 10.72 0.02 4.68
CA VAL A 65 9.38 -0.17 5.25
C VAL A 65 9.46 -1.22 6.36
N ASP A 66 9.06 -0.83 7.56
CA ASP A 66 9.02 -1.67 8.76
C ASP A 66 7.64 -2.32 8.92
N LEU A 67 7.54 -3.37 9.73
CA LEU A 67 6.30 -4.13 9.93
C LEU A 67 5.90 -4.17 11.41
N VAL A 68 4.69 -3.72 11.69
CA VAL A 68 4.01 -3.87 12.98
C VAL A 68 3.09 -5.08 12.93
N ILE A 69 3.17 -5.95 13.95
CA ILE A 69 2.33 -7.14 14.07
C ILE A 69 1.58 -7.05 15.39
N VAL A 70 0.26 -6.88 15.33
CA VAL A 70 -0.59 -7.08 16.50
C VAL A 70 -0.97 -8.55 16.58
N ARG A 71 -1.09 -9.05 17.83
CA ARG A 71 -1.29 -10.47 18.09
C ARG A 71 -2.30 -10.70 19.19
N LYS A 72 -3.12 -11.73 19.03
CA LYS A 72 -3.93 -12.24 20.11
C LYS A 72 -3.84 -13.77 20.22
N GLN A 73 -4.31 -14.32 21.32
CA GLN A 73 -4.38 -15.77 21.47
C GLN A 73 -5.41 -16.35 20.48
N PRO A 74 -5.03 -17.32 19.62
CA PRO A 74 -5.92 -17.86 18.62
C PRO A 74 -7.09 -18.61 19.24
N TYR A 75 -8.21 -18.65 18.53
CA TYR A 75 -9.45 -19.36 18.89
C TYR A 75 -10.08 -18.92 20.21
N THR A 76 -9.83 -17.66 20.60
CA THR A 76 -10.41 -17.06 21.79
C THR A 76 -10.83 -15.63 21.50
N THR A 77 -12.03 -15.26 21.91
CA THR A 77 -12.54 -13.89 21.74
C THR A 77 -11.87 -12.87 22.68
N SER A 78 -11.23 -13.31 23.76
CA SER A 78 -10.66 -12.47 24.82
C SER A 78 -9.20 -12.80 25.18
N GLY A 79 -8.51 -13.56 24.35
CA GLY A 79 -7.13 -13.98 24.60
C GLY A 79 -6.12 -12.91 24.26
N ARG A 80 -5.25 -12.55 25.21
CA ARG A 80 -4.26 -11.48 25.07
C ARG A 80 -2.88 -12.04 24.78
N TYR A 81 -2.13 -11.32 23.89
CA TYR A 81 -0.76 -11.66 23.55
C TYR A 81 0.09 -10.38 23.33
N PRO A 82 1.42 -10.42 23.50
CA PRO A 82 2.31 -9.30 23.14
C PRO A 82 2.38 -9.08 21.64
N ASN A 83 2.48 -7.82 21.22
CA ASN A 83 2.68 -7.41 19.83
C ASN A 83 4.16 -7.49 19.44
N VAL A 84 4.48 -7.36 18.15
CA VAL A 84 5.84 -7.43 17.60
C VAL A 84 6.11 -6.24 16.69
N LEU A 85 7.34 -5.74 16.73
CA LEU A 85 7.88 -4.76 15.80
C LEU A 85 9.06 -5.39 15.06
N LEU A 86 8.95 -5.50 13.74
CA LEU A 86 10.03 -5.89 12.85
C LEU A 86 10.55 -4.66 12.11
N MET A 87 11.83 -4.34 12.32
CA MET A 87 12.52 -3.29 11.56
C MET A 87 13.14 -3.90 10.32
N ASN A 88 13.00 -3.24 9.17
CA ASN A 88 13.63 -3.66 7.94
C ASN A 88 15.07 -3.15 7.87
N GLU A 89 16.01 -3.98 8.18
CA GLU A 89 17.44 -3.66 8.21
C GLU A 89 18.10 -4.06 6.88
N GLY A 90 17.82 -3.32 5.81
CA GLY A 90 18.41 -3.56 4.50
C GLY A 90 17.89 -4.82 3.80
N GLY A 91 16.58 -5.04 3.79
CA GLY A 91 15.90 -6.21 3.21
C GLY A 91 15.71 -7.35 4.19
N VAL A 92 16.09 -7.19 5.47
CA VAL A 92 15.90 -8.20 6.52
C VAL A 92 15.00 -7.67 7.62
N LEU A 93 13.83 -8.25 7.77
CA LEU A 93 12.88 -7.91 8.83
C LEU A 93 13.36 -8.49 10.17
N THR A 94 13.86 -7.64 11.06
CA THR A 94 14.48 -8.01 12.31
C THR A 94 13.59 -7.64 13.50
N ASP A 95 13.33 -8.60 14.42
CA ASP A 95 12.56 -8.35 15.65
C ASP A 95 13.32 -7.39 16.59
N ARG A 96 12.84 -6.16 16.66
CA ARG A 96 13.37 -5.09 17.52
C ARG A 96 12.37 -4.65 18.58
N THR A 97 11.35 -5.44 18.86
CA THR A 97 10.27 -5.12 19.82
C THR A 97 10.80 -4.67 21.18
N ILE A 98 11.73 -5.44 21.76
CA ILE A 98 12.31 -5.11 23.08
C ILE A 98 13.07 -3.79 23.03
N GLN A 99 13.77 -3.53 21.94
CA GLN A 99 14.64 -2.36 21.80
C GLN A 99 13.83 -1.08 21.58
N TYR A 100 12.80 -1.13 20.72
CA TYR A 100 12.17 0.06 20.19
C TYR A 100 10.67 0.21 20.52
N ALA A 101 9.98 -0.83 21.02
CA ALA A 101 8.55 -0.77 21.30
C ALA A 101 8.15 -1.20 22.71
N SER A 102 9.09 -1.19 23.67
CA SER A 102 8.84 -1.60 25.06
C SER A 102 8.62 -0.42 26.02
N SER A 103 8.53 0.81 25.55
CA SER A 103 8.36 2.02 26.36
C SER A 103 6.88 2.34 26.61
N SER A 104 6.56 2.88 27.80
CA SER A 104 5.21 3.29 28.21
C SER A 104 5.26 4.44 29.24
N ASP A 105 4.21 5.28 29.26
CA ASP A 105 3.96 6.28 30.29
C ASP A 105 3.24 5.70 31.53
N VAL A 106 2.84 4.43 31.48
CA VAL A 106 2.12 3.74 32.57
C VAL A 106 3.05 2.85 33.36
N GLY A 107 3.09 3.03 34.68
CA GLY A 107 3.89 2.16 35.54
C GLY A 107 3.43 0.69 35.49
N GLY A 108 4.35 -0.20 35.15
CA GLY A 108 4.10 -1.64 34.99
C GLY A 108 3.62 -2.07 33.61
N ASP A 109 3.42 -1.14 32.70
CA ASP A 109 3.22 -1.41 31.27
C ASP A 109 4.58 -1.42 30.55
N SER A 110 4.72 -2.23 29.53
CA SER A 110 5.95 -2.40 28.75
C SER A 110 5.67 -2.29 27.25
N GLY A 111 4.82 -1.35 26.85
CA GLY A 111 4.52 -1.10 25.44
C GLY A 111 3.95 -2.33 24.75
N PHE A 112 4.52 -2.74 23.62
CA PHE A 112 4.13 -3.92 22.84
C PHE A 112 4.28 -5.24 23.62
N LEU A 113 5.17 -5.28 24.60
CA LEU A 113 5.36 -6.47 25.44
C LEU A 113 4.25 -6.66 26.49
N THR A 114 3.42 -5.64 26.76
CA THR A 114 2.22 -5.79 27.57
C THR A 114 1.15 -6.55 26.79
N PRO A 115 0.70 -7.74 27.23
CA PRO A 115 -0.28 -8.51 26.48
C PRO A 115 -1.63 -7.79 26.36
N THR A 116 -2.06 -7.56 25.13
CA THR A 116 -3.34 -6.95 24.74
C THR A 116 -4.13 -7.90 23.85
N ASN A 117 -5.42 -7.63 23.64
CA ASN A 117 -6.25 -8.37 22.71
C ASN A 117 -6.48 -7.50 21.47
N ASP A 118 -5.37 -7.17 20.79
CA ASP A 118 -5.40 -6.30 19.62
C ASP A 118 -5.80 -7.10 18.38
N ARG A 119 -6.62 -6.48 17.51
CA ARG A 119 -7.20 -7.11 16.33
C ARG A 119 -6.97 -6.34 15.05
N ASP A 120 -6.61 -5.08 15.16
CA ASP A 120 -6.31 -4.23 14.00
C ASP A 120 -5.28 -3.19 14.40
N VAL A 121 -4.53 -2.71 13.43
CA VAL A 121 -3.43 -1.76 13.64
C VAL A 121 -3.25 -0.85 12.44
N ILE A 122 -2.91 0.39 12.70
CA ILE A 122 -2.53 1.36 11.67
C ILE A 122 -1.20 2.02 11.98
N VAL A 123 -0.50 2.41 10.93
CA VAL A 123 0.73 3.23 10.97
C VAL A 123 0.42 4.57 10.31
N THR A 124 0.50 5.66 11.06
CA THR A 124 0.20 7.02 10.57
C THR A 124 0.78 8.06 11.53
N ASP A 125 1.18 9.23 11.02
CA ASP A 125 1.64 10.36 11.82
C ASP A 125 0.43 11.09 12.45
N VAL A 126 0.08 10.75 13.69
CA VAL A 126 -1.10 11.31 14.35
C VAL A 126 -0.90 12.73 14.88
N ASN A 127 0.33 13.19 15.02
CA ASN A 127 0.66 14.51 15.58
C ASN A 127 1.33 15.46 14.58
N LEU A 128 1.53 14.99 13.34
CA LEU A 128 2.17 15.69 12.23
C LEU A 128 3.59 16.20 12.55
N ASP A 129 4.34 15.42 13.31
CA ASP A 129 5.75 15.73 13.62
C ASP A 129 6.73 15.17 12.60
N GLY A 130 6.22 14.44 11.59
CA GLY A 130 6.99 13.84 10.50
C GLY A 130 7.45 12.41 10.76
N TRP A 131 7.03 11.82 11.89
CA TRP A 131 7.31 10.42 12.24
C TRP A 131 6.02 9.61 12.31
N ASN A 132 6.00 8.46 11.68
CA ASN A 132 4.85 7.58 11.73
C ASN A 132 4.67 7.00 13.13
N ASP A 133 3.49 7.18 13.69
CA ASP A 133 3.03 6.60 14.96
C ASP A 133 2.29 5.28 14.71
N VAL A 134 1.94 4.57 15.79
CA VAL A 134 1.15 3.34 15.71
C VAL A 134 -0.10 3.45 16.57
N VAL A 135 -1.25 3.09 16.01
CA VAL A 135 -2.51 2.97 16.77
C VAL A 135 -3.02 1.54 16.66
N THR A 136 -3.29 0.89 17.81
CA THR A 136 -3.87 -0.46 17.83
C THR A 136 -5.32 -0.43 18.27
N CYS A 137 -6.12 -1.33 17.69
CA CYS A 137 -7.52 -1.53 18.02
C CYS A 137 -7.67 -2.72 18.97
N THR A 138 -8.09 -2.46 20.22
CA THR A 138 -8.15 -3.47 21.28
C THR A 138 -9.58 -3.90 21.54
N THR A 139 -9.84 -5.22 21.49
CA THR A 139 -11.16 -5.78 21.72
C THR A 139 -11.24 -6.51 23.07
N ILE A 140 -12.32 -7.16 23.35
CA ILE A 140 -12.78 -7.84 24.56
C ILE A 140 -11.67 -8.17 25.58
N SER A 141 -11.48 -7.30 26.57
CA SER A 141 -10.52 -7.48 27.68
C SER A 141 -11.17 -7.18 29.04
N PRO A 142 -12.22 -7.92 29.43
CA PRO A 142 -13.01 -7.62 30.62
C PRO A 142 -12.18 -7.69 31.90
N GLY A 143 -12.47 -6.78 32.84
CA GLY A 143 -11.84 -6.76 34.16
C GLY A 143 -10.38 -6.29 34.15
N THR A 144 -9.89 -5.69 33.08
CA THR A 144 -8.55 -5.14 32.98
C THR A 144 -8.56 -3.61 33.05
N PRO A 145 -7.45 -2.97 33.45
CA PRO A 145 -7.34 -1.52 33.45
C PRO A 145 -7.30 -0.94 32.04
N LYS A 146 -7.56 0.38 31.92
CA LYS A 146 -7.64 1.10 30.65
C LYS A 146 -6.47 0.79 29.70
N HIS A 147 -5.24 0.84 30.17
CA HIS A 147 -4.05 0.61 29.35
C HIS A 147 -3.93 -0.80 28.73
N ILE A 148 -4.82 -1.73 29.12
CA ILE A 148 -4.90 -3.09 28.53
C ILE A 148 -6.20 -3.29 27.73
N SER A 149 -7.30 -2.64 28.15
CA SER A 149 -8.63 -2.89 27.58
C SER A 149 -9.02 -1.92 26.46
N HIS A 150 -8.34 -0.81 26.31
CA HIS A 150 -8.68 0.23 25.32
C HIS A 150 -7.71 0.22 24.16
N PRO A 151 -8.11 0.75 22.99
CA PRO A 151 -7.20 1.09 21.91
C PRO A 151 -5.99 1.89 22.40
N ARG A 152 -4.85 1.68 21.78
CA ARG A 152 -3.57 2.22 22.26
C ARG A 152 -2.93 3.10 21.18
N VAL A 153 -2.35 4.22 21.61
CA VAL A 153 -1.54 5.10 20.76
C VAL A 153 -0.09 4.98 21.19
N TYR A 154 0.77 4.64 20.27
CA TYR A 154 2.21 4.57 20.45
C TYR A 154 2.85 5.69 19.65
N ILE A 155 3.35 6.70 20.37
CA ILE A 155 4.02 7.83 19.74
C ILE A 155 5.44 7.45 19.36
N ASN A 156 5.81 7.77 18.14
CA ASN A 156 7.16 7.70 17.65
C ASN A 156 7.98 8.85 18.24
N LEU A 157 9.06 8.52 18.92
CA LEU A 157 9.89 9.50 19.62
C LEU A 157 10.92 10.18 18.70
N GLY A 158 10.96 9.80 17.42
CA GLY A 158 11.92 10.30 16.45
C GLY A 158 13.37 10.04 16.84
N ASN A 159 14.28 10.80 16.27
CA ASN A 159 15.71 10.69 16.53
C ASN A 159 16.16 11.55 17.72
N ASP A 160 17.12 11.05 18.49
CA ASP A 160 17.82 11.86 19.50
C ASP A 160 18.75 12.91 18.83
N GLY A 161 19.36 13.75 19.65
CA GLY A 161 20.30 14.78 19.16
C GLY A 161 21.57 14.25 18.48
N SER A 162 21.75 12.91 18.45
CA SER A 162 22.86 12.22 17.77
C SER A 162 22.40 11.46 16.51
N GLY A 163 21.10 11.54 16.20
CA GLY A 163 20.51 10.87 15.03
C GLY A 163 20.11 9.41 15.28
N ASN A 164 20.06 8.95 16.55
CA ASN A 164 19.60 7.59 16.84
C ASN A 164 18.09 7.58 17.09
N TRP A 165 17.37 6.70 16.41
CA TRP A 165 15.95 6.53 16.62
C TRP A 165 15.63 6.04 18.03
N GLN A 166 14.60 6.64 18.65
CA GLN A 166 14.23 6.40 20.05
C GLN A 166 13.07 5.40 20.18
N GLY A 167 12.51 4.95 19.08
CA GLY A 167 11.42 3.97 19.06
C GLY A 167 10.04 4.54 19.41
N LEU A 168 9.15 3.63 19.70
CA LEU A 168 7.75 3.87 20.00
C LEU A 168 7.49 3.88 21.51
N ARG A 169 6.64 4.81 21.98
CA ARG A 169 6.20 4.87 23.39
C ARG A 169 4.69 4.87 23.48
N PHE A 170 4.12 3.92 24.21
CA PHE A 170 2.70 3.92 24.55
C PHE A 170 2.36 5.12 25.44
N GLU A 171 1.33 5.89 25.06
CA GLU A 171 0.84 7.06 25.81
C GLU A 171 -0.66 6.93 26.12
N ASN A 172 -0.97 6.45 27.32
CA ASN A 172 -2.33 6.08 27.73
C ASN A 172 -3.32 7.25 27.76
N ALA A 173 -2.83 8.48 27.94
CA ALA A 173 -3.68 9.67 28.00
C ALA A 173 -4.25 10.08 26.65
N ARG A 174 -3.65 9.65 25.52
CA ARG A 174 -4.06 10.06 24.18
C ARG A 174 -5.39 9.47 23.72
N MET A 175 -5.79 8.35 24.28
CA MET A 175 -7.07 7.72 24.01
C MET A 175 -8.08 8.07 25.10
N PRO A 176 -9.35 8.40 24.80
CA PRO A 176 -10.40 8.64 25.80
C PRO A 176 -10.72 7.36 26.60
N ASN A 177 -11.52 7.48 27.64
CA ASN A 177 -12.01 6.35 28.42
C ASN A 177 -13.44 6.00 27.96
N PHE A 178 -13.60 4.82 27.36
CA PHE A 178 -14.89 4.33 26.86
C PHE A 178 -15.69 3.53 27.91
N GLY A 179 -15.29 3.57 29.18
CA GLY A 179 -15.97 2.83 30.25
C GLY A 179 -15.44 1.40 30.42
N THR A 180 -16.32 0.47 30.80
CA THR A 180 -15.90 -0.86 31.27
C THR A 180 -15.76 -1.91 30.16
N PHE A 181 -16.29 -1.66 28.97
CA PHE A 181 -16.32 -2.62 27.86
C PHE A 181 -16.05 -1.96 26.51
N PRO A 182 -14.88 -1.38 26.28
CA PRO A 182 -14.48 -1.00 24.95
C PRO A 182 -14.14 -2.28 24.17
N ASN A 183 -14.92 -2.57 23.15
CA ASN A 183 -14.79 -3.80 22.36
C ASN A 183 -14.67 -3.43 20.89
N PHE A 184 -13.53 -2.89 20.47
CA PHE A 184 -13.32 -2.47 19.11
C PHE A 184 -12.47 -3.48 18.36
N CYS A 185 -12.77 -3.72 17.07
CA CYS A 185 -12.06 -4.65 16.22
C CYS A 185 -11.35 -3.94 15.07
N GLY A 186 -12.05 -3.10 14.33
CA GLY A 186 -11.49 -2.35 13.21
C GLY A 186 -11.21 -0.90 13.52
N VAL A 187 -10.15 -0.33 12.93
CA VAL A 187 -9.79 1.07 13.02
C VAL A 187 -9.57 1.68 11.64
N GLY A 188 -10.36 2.70 11.29
CA GLY A 188 -10.11 3.57 10.12
C GLY A 188 -9.47 4.88 10.56
N PHE A 189 -8.64 5.47 9.70
CA PHE A 189 -8.01 6.77 9.95
C PHE A 189 -8.09 7.67 8.72
N GLY A 190 -8.16 8.97 8.97
CA GLY A 190 -8.21 10.02 7.94
C GLY A 190 -8.75 11.33 8.50
N ASP A 191 -8.44 12.43 7.86
CA ASP A 191 -8.94 13.75 8.25
C ASP A 191 -10.39 13.90 7.82
N VAL A 192 -11.33 13.82 8.78
CA VAL A 192 -12.76 14.04 8.50
C VAL A 192 -13.21 15.47 8.80
N THR A 193 -12.37 16.25 9.48
CA THR A 193 -12.70 17.63 9.88
C THR A 193 -12.11 18.69 8.97
N GLY A 194 -11.20 18.33 8.07
CA GLY A 194 -10.49 19.24 7.18
C GLY A 194 -9.43 20.09 7.88
N ASP A 195 -8.99 19.69 9.08
CA ASP A 195 -7.98 20.42 9.86
C ASP A 195 -6.54 19.95 9.59
N GLY A 196 -6.40 18.87 8.79
CA GLY A 196 -5.14 18.29 8.37
C GLY A 196 -4.62 17.19 9.29
N TYR A 197 -5.20 16.95 10.45
CA TYR A 197 -4.82 15.88 11.37
C TYR A 197 -5.67 14.63 11.15
N PRO A 198 -5.11 13.42 11.20
CA PRO A 198 -5.89 12.21 11.05
C PRO A 198 -6.78 11.97 12.28
N ASP A 199 -8.08 11.80 12.03
CA ASP A 199 -9.08 11.34 12.98
C ASP A 199 -9.19 9.81 12.95
N LEU A 200 -9.87 9.21 13.92
CA LEU A 200 -10.02 7.76 14.01
C LEU A 200 -11.49 7.35 14.04
N TYR A 201 -11.81 6.25 13.38
CA TYR A 201 -13.10 5.58 13.53
C TYR A 201 -12.90 4.14 13.98
N PHE A 202 -13.54 3.75 15.10
CA PHE A 202 -13.47 2.40 15.64
C PHE A 202 -14.78 1.66 15.45
N ALA A 203 -14.71 0.48 14.82
CA ALA A 203 -15.82 -0.43 14.65
C ALA A 203 -15.98 -1.32 15.90
N HIS A 204 -17.20 -1.39 16.44
CA HIS A 204 -17.50 -2.11 17.68
C HIS A 204 -17.75 -3.59 17.44
N TYR A 205 -17.02 -4.44 18.14
CA TYR A 205 -17.00 -5.91 17.99
C TYR A 205 -17.76 -6.65 19.11
N HIS A 206 -19.05 -6.43 19.27
CA HIS A 206 -19.86 -7.19 20.22
C HIS A 206 -21.33 -7.18 19.80
N GLN A 207 -22.08 -8.21 20.22
CA GLN A 207 -23.51 -8.33 19.89
C GLN A 207 -24.42 -8.40 21.12
N SER A 208 -23.90 -8.28 22.34
CA SER A 208 -24.74 -8.35 23.53
C SER A 208 -25.50 -7.06 23.76
N ALA A 209 -26.81 -7.14 23.94
CA ALA A 209 -27.65 -5.98 24.24
C ALA A 209 -27.33 -5.29 25.59
N ASP A 210 -26.49 -5.92 26.42
CA ASP A 210 -26.09 -5.39 27.74
C ASP A 210 -24.92 -4.39 27.67
N VAL A 211 -24.34 -4.18 26.48
CA VAL A 211 -23.22 -3.25 26.25
C VAL A 211 -23.62 -2.21 25.22
N ASP A 212 -22.93 -1.08 25.24
CA ASP A 212 -23.04 -0.06 24.19
C ASP A 212 -22.41 -0.60 22.90
N LEU A 213 -23.23 -0.84 21.89
CA LEU A 213 -22.83 -1.39 20.59
C LEU A 213 -22.43 -0.31 19.57
N ASN A 214 -22.38 0.95 19.97
CA ASN A 214 -22.06 2.01 19.04
C ASN A 214 -20.57 2.03 18.69
N ASP A 215 -20.28 2.27 17.42
CA ASP A 215 -18.96 2.67 16.95
C ASP A 215 -18.53 4.01 17.54
N ARG A 216 -17.27 4.36 17.34
CA ARG A 216 -16.73 5.63 17.84
C ARG A 216 -16.00 6.39 16.74
N LEU A 217 -16.37 7.66 16.61
CA LEU A 217 -15.63 8.66 15.86
C LEU A 217 -14.84 9.52 16.84
N LEU A 218 -13.54 9.48 16.73
CA LEU A 218 -12.61 10.19 17.59
C LEU A 218 -11.91 11.28 16.81
N ILE A 219 -12.04 12.50 17.29
CA ILE A 219 -11.42 13.67 16.66
C ILE A 219 -10.08 13.96 17.33
N ASN A 220 -9.06 14.14 16.51
CA ASN A 220 -7.72 14.51 16.90
C ASN A 220 -7.70 15.94 17.46
N ASP A 221 -6.99 16.19 18.54
CA ASP A 221 -6.85 17.52 19.15
C ASP A 221 -5.71 18.36 18.54
N GLY A 222 -5.10 17.85 17.46
CA GLY A 222 -3.95 18.46 16.79
C GLY A 222 -2.60 18.17 17.45
N ASN A 223 -2.57 17.26 18.44
CA ASN A 223 -1.35 16.80 19.09
C ASN A 223 -1.28 15.25 19.18
N GLY A 224 -2.16 14.54 18.47
CA GLY A 224 -2.26 13.08 18.49
C GLY A 224 -2.95 12.55 19.75
N ALA A 225 -3.77 13.34 20.43
CA ALA A 225 -4.71 12.88 21.44
C ALA A 225 -6.15 13.03 20.92
N PHE A 226 -7.02 12.12 21.31
CA PHE A 226 -8.32 11.95 20.68
C PHE A 226 -9.48 12.21 21.63
N ASN A 227 -10.53 12.84 21.12
CA ASN A 227 -11.79 13.10 21.82
C ASN A 227 -12.93 12.32 21.16
N ASP A 228 -13.76 11.63 21.96
CA ASP A 228 -14.96 10.97 21.45
C ASP A 228 -16.04 12.02 21.13
N GLU A 229 -16.25 12.27 19.86
CA GLU A 229 -17.27 13.20 19.34
C GLU A 229 -18.37 12.48 18.54
N SER A 230 -18.48 11.18 18.67
CA SER A 230 -19.40 10.32 17.91
C SER A 230 -20.82 10.85 17.91
N SER A 231 -21.42 11.07 19.09
CA SER A 231 -22.83 11.47 19.21
C SER A 231 -23.12 12.92 18.80
N SER A 232 -22.08 13.77 18.73
CA SER A 232 -22.23 15.17 18.27
C SER A 232 -22.09 15.32 16.77
N ARG A 233 -21.46 14.35 16.10
CA ARG A 233 -21.13 14.39 14.67
C ARG A 233 -21.93 13.40 13.82
N MET A 234 -22.43 12.34 14.42
CA MET A 234 -23.11 11.25 13.72
C MET A 234 -24.48 10.93 14.34
N THR A 235 -25.38 10.42 13.55
CA THR A 235 -26.69 9.94 14.03
C THR A 235 -26.55 8.58 14.70
N ALA A 236 -27.50 8.23 15.57
CA ALA A 236 -27.53 6.91 16.21
C ALA A 236 -27.55 5.75 15.19
N ALA A 237 -28.20 5.93 14.03
CA ALA A 237 -28.24 4.93 12.97
C ALA A 237 -26.87 4.72 12.28
N MET A 238 -26.04 5.76 12.22
CA MET A 238 -24.69 5.67 11.68
C MET A 238 -23.73 4.98 12.64
N LEU A 239 -23.92 5.18 13.94
CA LEU A 239 -23.10 4.60 14.99
C LEU A 239 -23.51 3.17 15.35
N ASP A 240 -24.76 2.77 15.05
CA ASP A 240 -25.26 1.44 15.37
C ASP A 240 -24.45 0.35 14.68
N SER A 241 -23.95 -0.60 15.47
CA SER A 241 -23.08 -1.68 15.01
C SER A 241 -23.42 -3.01 15.71
N SER A 242 -22.95 -4.10 15.13
CA SER A 242 -22.94 -5.43 15.73
C SER A 242 -21.90 -6.28 15.01
N PHE A 243 -20.86 -6.71 15.71
CA PHE A 243 -19.68 -7.31 15.10
C PHE A 243 -19.13 -6.47 13.93
N GLY A 244 -18.85 -5.20 14.20
CA GLY A 244 -18.08 -4.38 13.30
C GLY A 244 -16.63 -4.84 13.31
N VAL A 245 -16.09 -5.21 12.16
CA VAL A 245 -14.76 -5.79 12.04
C VAL A 245 -13.80 -4.81 11.37
N SER A 246 -14.26 -4.08 10.36
CA SER A 246 -13.43 -3.09 9.66
C SER A 246 -14.05 -1.70 9.61
N ALA A 247 -13.21 -0.71 9.41
CA ALA A 247 -13.60 0.66 9.11
C ALA A 247 -12.58 1.31 8.18
N VAL A 248 -13.06 2.10 7.23
CA VAL A 248 -12.22 2.88 6.31
C VAL A 248 -12.71 4.32 6.29
N ILE A 249 -11.78 5.28 6.29
CA ILE A 249 -12.05 6.70 6.07
C ILE A 249 -11.49 7.08 4.70
N ALA A 250 -12.37 7.45 3.76
CA ALA A 250 -11.99 7.82 2.40
C ALA A 250 -13.08 8.65 1.72
N ASP A 251 -12.72 9.50 0.77
CA ASP A 251 -13.69 10.26 -0.05
C ASP A 251 -14.33 9.33 -1.09
N MET A 252 -15.47 8.75 -0.74
CA MET A 252 -16.17 7.75 -1.57
C MET A 252 -16.92 8.36 -2.74
N ASN A 253 -17.34 9.60 -2.62
CA ASN A 253 -18.16 10.28 -3.62
C ASN A 253 -17.39 11.36 -4.42
N GLY A 254 -16.10 11.59 -4.13
CA GLY A 254 -15.27 12.54 -4.83
C GLY A 254 -15.65 14.01 -4.58
N ASP A 255 -16.25 14.33 -3.42
CA ASP A 255 -16.65 15.70 -3.08
C ASP A 255 -15.57 16.48 -2.32
N GLY A 256 -14.45 15.85 -2.01
CA GLY A 256 -13.26 16.44 -1.40
C GLY A 256 -13.19 16.32 0.12
N VAL A 257 -14.18 15.67 0.77
CA VAL A 257 -14.15 15.38 2.21
C VAL A 257 -14.27 13.89 2.47
N ALA A 258 -13.57 13.41 3.50
CA ALA A 258 -13.50 11.96 3.77
C ALA A 258 -14.80 11.45 4.43
N ASP A 259 -15.33 10.35 3.89
CA ASP A 259 -16.49 9.60 4.36
C ASP A 259 -16.05 8.43 5.25
N ILE A 260 -17.00 7.77 5.90
CA ILE A 260 -16.75 6.58 6.71
C ILE A 260 -17.47 5.38 6.08
N VAL A 261 -16.70 4.35 5.75
CA VAL A 261 -17.18 3.02 5.33
C VAL A 261 -17.00 2.06 6.50
N LYS A 262 -18.02 1.30 6.85
CA LYS A 262 -17.98 0.30 7.91
C LYS A 262 -18.78 -0.93 7.57
N ASP A 263 -18.42 -2.06 8.15
CA ASP A 263 -19.22 -3.27 8.13
C ASP A 263 -19.94 -3.54 9.45
N THR A 264 -20.96 -4.37 9.36
CA THR A 264 -21.63 -5.02 10.47
C THR A 264 -21.87 -6.46 10.07
N ALA A 265 -21.14 -7.40 10.66
CA ALA A 265 -21.12 -8.80 10.20
C ALA A 265 -22.33 -9.61 10.66
N LEU A 266 -22.83 -9.37 11.86
CA LEU A 266 -23.93 -10.15 12.44
C LEU A 266 -25.04 -9.25 12.95
N GLY A 267 -26.28 -9.73 12.86
CA GLY A 267 -27.41 -9.12 13.53
C GLY A 267 -27.43 -9.47 15.02
N SER A 268 -27.81 -8.51 15.88
CA SER A 268 -28.05 -8.75 17.29
C SER A 268 -29.35 -8.17 17.78
N THR A 269 -29.72 -8.47 19.02
CA THR A 269 -30.89 -7.89 19.68
C THR A 269 -30.59 -6.42 19.98
N GLY A 270 -31.12 -5.51 19.18
CA GLY A 270 -30.98 -4.06 19.36
C GLY A 270 -30.03 -3.37 18.39
N ALA A 271 -29.28 -4.12 17.57
CA ALA A 271 -28.54 -3.58 16.44
C ALA A 271 -29.25 -3.83 15.11
N SER A 272 -28.97 -3.03 14.12
CA SER A 272 -29.36 -3.30 12.73
C SER A 272 -28.68 -4.60 12.24
N GLY A 273 -29.31 -5.30 11.29
CA GLY A 273 -28.77 -6.55 10.73
C GLY A 273 -27.44 -6.36 10.02
N PRO A 274 -26.85 -7.46 9.50
CA PRO A 274 -25.58 -7.44 8.78
C PRO A 274 -25.68 -6.53 7.55
N LYS A 275 -24.66 -5.70 7.34
CA LYS A 275 -24.63 -4.72 6.25
C LYS A 275 -23.28 -4.07 6.07
N LEU A 276 -23.05 -3.57 4.87
CA LEU A 276 -22.10 -2.49 4.61
C LEU A 276 -22.81 -1.14 4.74
N ALA A 277 -22.20 -0.19 5.40
CA ALA A 277 -22.75 1.16 5.57
C ALA A 277 -21.71 2.22 5.23
N ILE A 278 -22.16 3.28 4.56
CA ILE A 278 -21.36 4.46 4.24
C ILE A 278 -22.06 5.67 4.88
N SER A 279 -21.32 6.35 5.75
CA SER A 279 -21.73 7.63 6.32
C SER A 279 -21.02 8.75 5.57
N TYR A 280 -21.77 9.53 4.79
CA TYR A 280 -21.19 10.63 4.02
C TYR A 280 -20.99 11.87 4.88
N ASN A 281 -19.81 12.42 4.80
CA ASN A 281 -19.44 13.68 5.42
C ASN A 281 -20.13 14.84 4.71
N ASN A 282 -20.29 15.96 5.38
CA ASN A 282 -20.95 17.13 4.81
C ASN A 282 -19.92 18.17 4.37
N PRO A 283 -19.67 18.36 3.06
CA PRO A 283 -18.64 19.29 2.58
C PRO A 283 -18.93 20.77 2.93
N ALA A 284 -20.18 21.09 3.35
CA ALA A 284 -20.51 22.43 3.84
C ALA A 284 -20.25 22.60 5.36
N ASN A 285 -19.99 21.51 6.08
CA ASN A 285 -19.71 21.47 7.51
C ASN A 285 -18.93 20.20 7.83
N GLU A 286 -17.67 20.19 7.45
CA GLU A 286 -16.78 19.04 7.54
C GLU A 286 -16.75 18.45 8.96
N GLY A 287 -16.68 17.13 9.04
CA GLY A 287 -16.80 16.38 10.28
C GLY A 287 -18.23 16.20 10.79
N GLN A 288 -19.26 16.62 10.06
CA GLN A 288 -20.66 16.35 10.37
C GLN A 288 -21.27 15.40 9.34
N PHE A 289 -21.75 14.26 9.80
CA PHE A 289 -22.29 13.20 8.95
C PHE A 289 -23.81 13.23 8.99
N ASN A 290 -24.46 13.39 7.84
CA ASN A 290 -25.91 13.56 7.76
C ASN A 290 -26.60 12.66 6.73
N ILE A 291 -25.84 11.92 5.94
CA ILE A 291 -26.34 11.00 4.91
C ILE A 291 -25.80 9.60 5.20
N LEU A 292 -26.69 8.63 5.35
CA LEU A 292 -26.35 7.21 5.48
C LEU A 292 -26.78 6.47 4.22
N GLN A 293 -25.92 5.60 3.71
CA GLN A 293 -26.21 4.65 2.66
C GLN A 293 -25.84 3.23 3.10
N GLU A 294 -26.67 2.27 2.75
CA GLU A 294 -26.45 0.85 3.02
C GLU A 294 -26.48 0.09 1.70
N PRO A 295 -25.36 0.03 0.96
CA PRO A 295 -25.36 -0.51 -0.39
C PRO A 295 -25.37 -2.04 -0.46
N TYR A 296 -25.09 -2.74 0.65
CA TYR A 296 -25.02 -4.19 0.70
C TYR A 296 -25.59 -4.73 2.03
N PHE A 297 -26.34 -5.83 1.95
CA PHE A 297 -27.02 -6.50 3.07
C PHE A 297 -26.67 -8.00 3.16
N GLY A 298 -25.42 -8.38 2.89
CA GLY A 298 -24.86 -9.70 3.19
C GLY A 298 -24.40 -9.79 4.64
N ALA A 299 -23.35 -10.53 4.87
CA ALA A 299 -22.67 -10.63 6.18
C ALA A 299 -21.20 -10.23 6.01
N PRO A 300 -20.90 -8.95 5.66
CA PRO A 300 -19.53 -8.54 5.43
C PRO A 300 -18.74 -8.58 6.74
N TYR A 301 -17.58 -9.23 6.69
CA TYR A 301 -16.63 -9.30 7.80
C TYR A 301 -15.50 -8.30 7.64
N HIS A 302 -15.16 -7.93 6.42
CA HIS A 302 -14.15 -6.93 6.16
C HIS A 302 -14.46 -6.17 4.87
N ALA A 303 -14.36 -4.86 4.92
CA ALA A 303 -14.51 -3.99 3.77
C ALA A 303 -13.23 -3.20 3.53
N ASN A 304 -12.78 -3.14 2.28
CA ASN A 304 -11.68 -2.28 1.86
C ASN A 304 -12.09 -1.50 0.61
N VAL A 305 -11.40 -0.40 0.34
CA VAL A 305 -11.73 0.52 -0.75
C VAL A 305 -10.51 0.77 -1.65
N GLY A 306 -10.72 0.83 -2.95
CA GLY A 306 -9.68 1.16 -3.93
C GLY A 306 -10.26 1.22 -5.34
N ASP A 307 -9.55 1.81 -6.26
CA ASP A 307 -9.97 1.90 -7.66
C ASP A 307 -9.63 0.58 -8.38
N LEU A 308 -10.65 -0.20 -8.71
CA LEU A 308 -10.51 -1.50 -9.38
C LEU A 308 -10.59 -1.38 -10.91
N ASN A 309 -11.17 -0.30 -11.43
CA ASN A 309 -11.43 -0.12 -12.86
C ASN A 309 -10.69 1.08 -13.46
N ASN A 310 -9.76 1.67 -12.73
CA ASN A 310 -8.90 2.80 -13.12
C ASN A 310 -9.68 4.04 -13.58
N ASP A 311 -10.87 4.29 -13.00
CA ASP A 311 -11.68 5.47 -13.34
C ASP A 311 -11.52 6.64 -12.36
N GLY A 312 -10.66 6.48 -11.38
CA GLY A 312 -10.35 7.48 -10.35
C GLY A 312 -11.39 7.56 -9.24
N LYS A 313 -12.33 6.59 -9.15
CA LYS A 313 -13.32 6.49 -8.07
C LYS A 313 -13.03 5.25 -7.23
N LEU A 314 -13.34 5.35 -5.95
CA LEU A 314 -13.12 4.23 -5.04
C LEU A 314 -14.25 3.22 -5.15
N ASP A 315 -13.88 1.98 -5.46
CA ASP A 315 -14.72 0.79 -5.42
C ASP A 315 -14.63 0.11 -4.05
N ILE A 316 -15.41 -0.93 -3.80
CA ILE A 316 -15.41 -1.65 -2.53
C ILE A 316 -15.18 -3.14 -2.76
N VAL A 317 -14.30 -3.75 -1.97
CA VAL A 317 -14.15 -5.20 -1.82
C VAL A 317 -14.66 -5.62 -0.46
N LEU A 318 -15.41 -6.71 -0.42
CA LEU A 318 -16.02 -7.27 0.79
C LEU A 318 -15.59 -8.72 0.96
N ALA A 319 -14.95 -9.03 2.06
CA ALA A 319 -14.88 -10.39 2.59
C ALA A 319 -16.21 -10.66 3.33
N ASP A 320 -16.95 -11.69 2.94
CA ASP A 320 -18.33 -11.98 3.41
C ASP A 320 -18.40 -13.37 4.09
N ASP A 321 -19.30 -13.57 5.03
CA ASP A 321 -19.57 -14.90 5.65
C ASP A 321 -20.14 -15.92 4.63
N GLY A 322 -20.40 -15.47 3.43
CA GLY A 322 -20.76 -16.27 2.27
C GLY A 322 -19.69 -16.15 1.21
N ALA A 323 -20.08 -15.92 -0.02
CA ALA A 323 -19.14 -15.64 -1.10
C ALA A 323 -18.76 -14.16 -1.10
N ASP A 324 -17.48 -13.90 -1.21
CA ASP A 324 -16.90 -12.57 -1.26
C ASP A 324 -17.40 -11.75 -2.45
N ARG A 325 -17.36 -10.44 -2.30
CA ARG A 325 -17.99 -9.50 -3.24
C ARG A 325 -17.08 -8.31 -3.55
N TYR A 326 -17.33 -7.70 -4.70
CA TYR A 326 -16.92 -6.33 -4.96
C TYR A 326 -18.05 -5.52 -5.60
N LEU A 327 -18.04 -4.22 -5.35
CA LEU A 327 -19.00 -3.26 -5.88
C LEU A 327 -18.25 -2.15 -6.60
N ILE A 328 -18.69 -1.81 -7.82
CA ILE A 328 -18.10 -0.75 -8.63
C ILE A 328 -18.86 0.56 -8.43
N ASN A 329 -18.12 1.62 -8.19
CA ASN A 329 -18.61 3.00 -8.08
C ASN A 329 -18.98 3.55 -9.47
N GLN A 330 -20.26 3.75 -9.73
CA GLN A 330 -20.76 4.24 -11.03
C GLN A 330 -20.99 5.76 -11.04
N GLY A 331 -20.41 6.50 -10.09
CA GLY A 331 -20.61 7.93 -9.90
C GLY A 331 -21.82 8.24 -9.03
N ASN A 332 -22.08 9.53 -8.80
CA ASN A 332 -23.02 9.98 -7.77
C ASN A 332 -24.45 10.18 -8.29
N ASP A 333 -25.39 10.02 -7.39
CA ASP A 333 -26.77 10.48 -7.59
C ASP A 333 -26.90 12.00 -7.33
N VAL A 334 -28.11 12.52 -7.48
CA VAL A 334 -28.40 13.96 -7.28
C VAL A 334 -28.28 14.41 -5.81
N PHE A 335 -28.12 13.49 -4.89
CA PHE A 335 -27.99 13.75 -3.45
C PHE A 335 -26.55 13.57 -2.95
N GLY A 336 -25.60 13.30 -3.84
CA GLY A 336 -24.20 13.08 -3.51
C GLY A 336 -23.86 11.68 -3.01
N LYS A 337 -24.81 10.72 -3.10
CA LYS A 337 -24.53 9.31 -2.79
C LYS A 337 -23.99 8.59 -4.00
N VAL A 338 -23.10 7.64 -3.78
CA VAL A 338 -22.58 6.78 -4.86
C VAL A 338 -23.66 5.85 -5.39
N ASN A 339 -23.78 5.76 -6.71
CA ASN A 339 -24.54 4.71 -7.38
C ASN A 339 -23.65 3.47 -7.52
N TRP A 340 -23.96 2.43 -6.76
CA TRP A 340 -23.21 1.19 -6.80
C TRP A 340 -23.70 0.25 -7.89
N SER A 341 -22.80 -0.53 -8.47
CA SER A 341 -23.18 -1.69 -9.29
C SER A 341 -23.94 -2.73 -8.44
N ALA A 342 -24.50 -3.75 -9.08
CA ALA A 342 -24.80 -5.00 -8.37
C ALA A 342 -23.50 -5.57 -7.80
N ALA A 343 -23.57 -6.23 -6.64
CA ALA A 343 -22.41 -6.90 -6.07
C ALA A 343 -21.98 -8.09 -6.95
N TYR A 344 -20.73 -8.06 -7.40
CA TYR A 344 -20.12 -9.16 -8.16
C TYR A 344 -19.55 -10.20 -7.19
N SER A 345 -19.60 -11.48 -7.56
CA SER A 345 -19.05 -12.59 -6.78
C SER A 345 -17.71 -13.04 -7.35
N PHE A 346 -16.81 -13.45 -6.48
CA PHE A 346 -15.63 -14.22 -6.88
C PHE A 346 -16.01 -15.71 -7.08
N ASN A 347 -15.53 -16.33 -8.16
CA ASN A 347 -16.00 -17.64 -8.60
C ASN A 347 -15.33 -18.83 -7.90
N THR A 348 -14.23 -18.62 -7.20
CA THR A 348 -13.39 -19.67 -6.59
C THR A 348 -13.31 -19.57 -5.07
N ASP A 349 -14.00 -18.60 -4.51
CA ASP A 349 -14.11 -18.34 -3.10
C ASP A 349 -14.73 -19.54 -2.34
N ASP A 350 -14.16 -19.91 -1.18
CA ASP A 350 -14.65 -20.99 -0.30
C ASP A 350 -15.40 -20.46 0.94
N GLY A 351 -15.68 -19.15 0.98
CA GLY A 351 -16.53 -18.45 1.94
C GLY A 351 -15.89 -18.22 3.30
N PHE A 352 -16.38 -17.20 4.02
CA PHE A 352 -15.89 -16.69 5.29
C PHE A 352 -14.61 -15.89 5.19
N GLY A 353 -14.71 -14.66 4.66
CA GLY A 353 -13.57 -13.73 4.59
C GLY A 353 -13.20 -13.13 5.95
N SER A 354 -11.91 -12.94 6.16
CA SER A 354 -11.34 -12.15 7.24
C SER A 354 -10.85 -10.82 6.66
N ASN A 355 -9.53 -10.65 6.46
CA ASN A 355 -8.98 -9.44 5.85
C ASN A 355 -8.99 -9.52 4.32
N ASN A 356 -9.10 -8.37 3.66
CA ASN A 356 -8.84 -8.24 2.24
C ASN A 356 -7.96 -7.03 1.97
N ILE A 357 -7.10 -7.15 0.95
CA ILE A 357 -6.12 -6.13 0.59
C ILE A 357 -6.14 -5.97 -0.93
N MET A 358 -5.98 -4.73 -1.40
CA MET A 358 -5.81 -4.41 -2.82
C MET A 358 -4.40 -3.92 -3.05
N ALA A 359 -3.72 -4.50 -4.04
CA ALA A 359 -2.39 -4.09 -4.49
C ALA A 359 -2.17 -4.51 -5.94
N ASP A 360 -1.43 -3.74 -6.69
CA ASP A 360 -0.95 -4.10 -8.02
C ASP A 360 0.29 -4.99 -7.86
N LEU A 361 0.13 -6.32 -8.03
CA LEU A 361 1.19 -7.31 -7.78
C LEU A 361 2.09 -7.52 -8.99
N ASP A 362 1.58 -7.34 -10.21
CA ASP A 362 2.34 -7.52 -11.45
C ASP A 362 2.72 -6.20 -12.14
N MET A 363 2.40 -5.08 -11.48
CA MET A 363 2.72 -3.71 -11.89
C MET A 363 2.15 -3.35 -13.27
N ASP A 364 0.99 -3.90 -13.61
CA ASP A 364 0.28 -3.58 -14.84
C ASP A 364 -0.62 -2.34 -14.72
N GLY A 365 -0.72 -1.76 -13.54
CA GLY A 365 -1.51 -0.58 -13.20
C GLY A 365 -2.95 -0.87 -12.80
N TRP A 366 -3.33 -2.13 -12.59
CA TRP A 366 -4.63 -2.55 -12.10
C TRP A 366 -4.49 -3.22 -10.74
N ASN A 367 -5.29 -2.80 -9.76
CA ASN A 367 -5.25 -3.38 -8.43
C ASN A 367 -5.77 -4.81 -8.42
N ASP A 368 -4.95 -5.75 -7.96
CA ASP A 368 -5.30 -7.12 -7.63
C ASP A 368 -5.93 -7.20 -6.25
N ILE A 369 -6.50 -8.34 -5.91
CA ILE A 369 -7.18 -8.53 -4.63
C ILE A 369 -6.67 -9.80 -3.94
N LEU A 370 -6.29 -9.66 -2.67
CA LEU A 370 -6.01 -10.77 -1.77
C LEU A 370 -7.11 -10.83 -0.72
N ILE A 371 -7.67 -12.02 -0.47
CA ILE A 371 -8.69 -12.24 0.55
C ILE A 371 -8.25 -13.40 1.45
N CYS A 372 -8.23 -13.15 2.76
CA CYS A 372 -7.90 -14.13 3.77
C CYS A 372 -9.20 -14.76 4.33
N ASP A 373 -9.35 -16.09 4.28
CA ASP A 373 -10.59 -16.79 4.61
C ASP A 373 -10.52 -17.57 5.93
N VAL A 374 -9.87 -17.01 6.94
CA VAL A 374 -9.78 -17.68 8.24
C VAL A 374 -10.52 -16.91 9.31
N ASP A 375 -11.53 -17.54 9.89
CA ASP A 375 -12.08 -17.08 11.16
C ASP A 375 -11.19 -17.53 12.32
N VAL A 376 -10.57 -16.57 12.92
CA VAL A 376 -9.60 -16.73 13.99
C VAL A 376 -10.22 -17.06 15.35
N ASP A 377 -11.51 -16.81 15.54
CA ASP A 377 -12.27 -17.15 16.76
C ASP A 377 -12.85 -18.58 16.70
N ILE A 378 -12.93 -19.17 15.51
CA ILE A 378 -13.43 -20.54 15.30
C ILE A 378 -12.26 -21.47 15.00
N PRO A 379 -12.09 -22.59 15.74
CA PRO A 379 -10.97 -23.49 15.53
C PRO A 379 -11.00 -24.17 14.16
N SER A 380 -10.53 -23.49 13.13
CA SER A 380 -10.41 -24.03 11.79
C SER A 380 -9.39 -23.24 10.98
N CYS A 381 -8.28 -23.86 10.67
CA CYS A 381 -7.27 -23.31 9.76
C CYS A 381 -7.29 -24.04 8.41
N SER A 382 -8.47 -24.47 7.95
CA SER A 382 -8.58 -25.30 6.74
C SER A 382 -8.86 -24.53 5.47
N ARG A 383 -9.32 -23.29 5.59
CA ARG A 383 -9.55 -22.39 4.47
C ARG A 383 -8.24 -21.74 4.05
N ARG A 384 -8.18 -21.23 2.84
CA ARG A 384 -6.99 -20.62 2.28
C ARG A 384 -7.21 -19.16 1.88
N MET A 385 -6.15 -18.41 1.79
CA MET A 385 -6.14 -17.12 1.13
C MET A 385 -6.40 -17.30 -0.36
N HIS A 386 -7.18 -16.40 -0.95
CA HIS A 386 -7.38 -16.26 -2.38
C HIS A 386 -6.64 -15.05 -2.92
N ILE A 387 -6.04 -15.19 -4.10
CA ILE A 387 -5.37 -14.09 -4.81
C ILE A 387 -5.99 -13.99 -6.20
N TYR A 388 -6.66 -12.87 -6.44
CA TYR A 388 -7.37 -12.58 -7.68
C TYR A 388 -6.60 -11.56 -8.50
N HIS A 389 -6.14 -11.98 -9.66
CA HIS A 389 -5.55 -11.12 -10.67
C HIS A 389 -6.63 -10.27 -11.35
N ASN A 390 -6.46 -8.98 -11.34
CA ASN A 390 -7.27 -8.06 -12.13
C ASN A 390 -6.68 -7.92 -13.54
N ARG A 391 -7.13 -8.74 -14.46
CA ARG A 391 -6.64 -8.71 -15.86
C ARG A 391 -6.97 -7.42 -16.61
N GLY A 392 -7.35 -6.37 -15.89
CA GLY A 392 -7.72 -5.11 -16.48
C GLY A 392 -8.98 -5.18 -17.32
N GLY A 393 -9.15 -4.18 -18.16
CA GLY A 393 -10.31 -4.06 -19.01
C GLY A 393 -10.38 -2.70 -19.70
N THR A 394 -11.58 -2.17 -19.81
CA THR A 394 -11.80 -0.79 -20.24
C THR A 394 -11.86 0.10 -18.99
N VAL A 395 -11.06 1.14 -18.94
CA VAL A 395 -11.10 2.15 -17.88
C VAL A 395 -12.54 2.62 -17.63
N GLY A 396 -12.99 2.54 -16.37
CA GLY A 396 -14.37 2.83 -15.99
C GLY A 396 -15.40 1.78 -16.38
N GLY A 397 -14.97 0.61 -16.84
CA GLY A 397 -15.81 -0.53 -17.21
C GLY A 397 -15.90 -1.59 -16.11
N THR A 398 -16.32 -2.79 -16.54
CA THR A 398 -16.27 -3.98 -15.67
C THR A 398 -14.86 -4.50 -15.57
N VAL A 399 -14.45 -4.85 -14.36
CA VAL A 399 -13.16 -5.49 -14.09
C VAL A 399 -13.19 -6.99 -14.40
N SER A 400 -12.03 -7.57 -14.62
CA SER A 400 -11.87 -8.99 -15.00
C SER A 400 -11.03 -9.70 -13.93
N MET A 401 -11.68 -10.04 -12.81
CA MET A 401 -11.05 -10.72 -11.67
C MET A 401 -10.93 -12.21 -11.90
N HIS A 402 -9.72 -12.74 -11.82
CA HIS A 402 -9.45 -14.17 -12.01
C HIS A 402 -8.50 -14.69 -10.93
N GLU A 403 -8.85 -15.77 -10.27
CA GLU A 403 -7.88 -16.56 -9.55
C GLU A 403 -7.14 -17.43 -10.58
N GLU A 404 -5.92 -17.04 -10.90
CA GLU A 404 -5.13 -17.71 -11.93
C GLU A 404 -4.80 -19.14 -11.51
N SER A 405 -4.77 -20.05 -12.47
CA SER A 405 -4.43 -21.44 -12.19
C SER A 405 -3.70 -22.08 -13.37
N GLY A 406 -2.79 -22.98 -13.04
CA GLY A 406 -1.98 -23.68 -14.04
C GLY A 406 -1.39 -24.97 -13.50
N SER A 407 -0.40 -25.52 -14.18
CA SER A 407 0.27 -26.73 -13.73
C SER A 407 1.03 -26.48 -12.42
N GLY A 408 0.38 -26.85 -11.30
CA GLY A 408 0.99 -26.82 -9.99
C GLY A 408 0.75 -25.57 -9.17
N PHE A 409 -0.09 -24.61 -9.61
CA PHE A 409 -0.44 -23.44 -8.83
C PHE A 409 -1.90 -23.04 -8.95
N THR A 410 -2.40 -22.32 -7.94
CA THR A 410 -3.68 -21.60 -7.92
C THR A 410 -3.45 -20.27 -7.19
N GLY A 411 -3.97 -19.17 -7.72
CA GLY A 411 -3.66 -17.81 -7.28
C GLY A 411 -2.38 -17.33 -7.95
N VAL A 412 -1.23 -17.53 -7.34
CA VAL A 412 0.09 -17.10 -7.85
C VAL A 412 1.04 -18.28 -8.05
N ARG A 413 2.08 -18.09 -8.86
CA ARG A 413 3.15 -19.06 -9.00
C ARG A 413 4.07 -19.02 -7.77
N GLY A 414 4.78 -20.13 -7.54
CA GLY A 414 5.73 -20.26 -6.43
C GLY A 414 5.06 -20.55 -5.10
N ILE A 415 3.92 -19.93 -4.78
CA ILE A 415 3.20 -20.19 -3.53
C ILE A 415 2.25 -21.38 -3.69
N ASN A 416 2.57 -22.45 -2.99
CA ASN A 416 1.69 -23.63 -2.95
C ASN A 416 0.42 -23.31 -2.13
N THR A 417 -0.75 -23.81 -2.53
CA THR A 417 -2.02 -23.62 -1.83
C THR A 417 -1.99 -24.02 -0.35
N SER A 418 -1.17 -25.02 0.03
CA SER A 418 -0.95 -25.37 1.44
C SER A 418 -0.23 -24.26 2.23
N LYS A 419 0.47 -23.36 1.56
CA LYS A 419 1.11 -22.17 2.16
C LYS A 419 0.17 -20.97 2.24
N MET A 420 -0.94 -20.99 1.54
CA MET A 420 -2.03 -20.03 1.65
C MET A 420 -3.07 -20.45 2.70
N THR A 421 -3.03 -21.71 3.15
CA THR A 421 -4.02 -22.26 4.10
C THR A 421 -3.77 -21.73 5.51
N GLY A 422 -4.84 -21.30 6.17
CA GLY A 422 -4.81 -20.77 7.53
C GLY A 422 -4.26 -19.34 7.62
N THR A 423 -4.38 -18.54 6.56
CA THR A 423 -3.92 -17.16 6.53
C THR A 423 -4.89 -16.26 7.30
N HIS A 424 -4.34 -15.53 8.27
CA HIS A 424 -5.05 -14.52 9.04
C HIS A 424 -5.03 -13.18 8.31
N ASP A 425 -3.82 -12.76 7.92
CA ASP A 425 -3.56 -11.50 7.26
C ASP A 425 -2.27 -11.55 6.43
N VAL A 426 -2.08 -10.57 5.54
CA VAL A 426 -0.92 -10.43 4.65
C VAL A 426 -0.46 -8.98 4.64
N ALA A 427 0.83 -8.76 4.91
CA ALA A 427 1.45 -7.48 4.59
C ALA A 427 2.02 -7.50 3.16
N ILE A 428 1.85 -6.39 2.44
CA ILE A 428 2.26 -6.24 1.03
C ILE A 428 3.09 -4.97 0.90
N PHE A 429 4.39 -5.12 0.69
CA PHE A 429 5.30 -4.00 0.44
C PHE A 429 6.62 -4.52 -0.14
N ASP A 430 7.37 -3.64 -0.78
CA ASP A 430 8.69 -3.93 -1.36
C ASP A 430 9.71 -4.08 -0.21
N ILE A 431 10.04 -5.35 0.13
CA ILE A 431 10.90 -5.69 1.28
C ILE A 431 12.36 -5.47 0.94
N ASP A 432 12.78 -5.81 -0.28
CA ASP A 432 14.19 -5.79 -0.71
C ASP A 432 14.52 -4.61 -1.63
N ARG A 433 13.55 -3.73 -1.89
CA ARG A 433 13.66 -2.53 -2.72
C ARG A 433 13.99 -2.81 -4.18
N ASP A 434 13.48 -3.88 -4.72
CA ASP A 434 13.62 -4.16 -6.14
C ASP A 434 12.51 -3.55 -7.01
N GLY A 435 11.47 -3.01 -6.38
CA GLY A 435 10.42 -2.19 -6.99
C GLY A 435 9.11 -2.91 -7.22
N ASP A 436 8.99 -4.17 -6.83
CA ASP A 436 7.73 -4.87 -6.79
C ASP A 436 7.28 -5.21 -5.36
N ASN A 437 6.03 -5.62 -5.21
CA ASN A 437 5.46 -5.89 -3.90
C ASN A 437 5.68 -7.33 -3.48
N ASP A 438 6.32 -7.50 -2.32
CA ASP A 438 6.52 -8.78 -1.64
C ASP A 438 5.39 -9.09 -0.65
N LEU A 439 5.36 -10.29 -0.10
CA LEU A 439 4.34 -10.73 0.83
C LEU A 439 4.92 -11.25 2.15
N VAL A 440 4.39 -10.77 3.27
CA VAL A 440 4.54 -11.41 4.57
C VAL A 440 3.22 -12.05 4.96
N ILE A 441 3.13 -13.38 4.91
CA ILE A 441 1.89 -14.12 5.12
C ILE A 441 1.82 -14.62 6.56
N GLY A 442 0.85 -14.11 7.33
CA GLY A 442 0.56 -14.53 8.70
C GLY A 442 -0.45 -15.68 8.75
N ARG A 443 -0.03 -16.84 9.23
CA ARG A 443 -0.86 -18.05 9.25
C ARG A 443 -1.03 -18.63 10.65
N CYS A 444 -2.02 -19.50 10.82
CA CYS A 444 -2.19 -20.33 12.03
C CYS A 444 -0.94 -21.12 12.42
N THR A 445 -0.01 -21.34 11.52
CA THR A 445 1.18 -22.20 11.72
C THR A 445 2.49 -21.42 11.78
N GLY A 446 2.47 -20.13 11.51
CA GLY A 446 3.68 -19.31 11.48
C GLY A 446 3.55 -18.10 10.57
N THR A 447 4.66 -17.48 10.29
CA THR A 447 4.81 -16.39 9.31
C THR A 447 5.77 -16.86 8.23
N ASP A 448 5.37 -16.73 6.97
CA ASP A 448 6.21 -17.00 5.80
C ASP A 448 6.48 -15.68 5.06
N LEU A 449 7.71 -15.49 4.56
CA LEU A 449 8.08 -14.36 3.73
C LEU A 449 8.27 -14.82 2.27
N TRP A 450 7.71 -14.07 1.34
CA TRP A 450 7.68 -14.40 -0.07
C TRP A 450 8.13 -13.19 -0.90
N ILE A 451 9.22 -13.36 -1.62
CA ILE A 451 9.76 -12.36 -2.54
C ILE A 451 9.11 -12.54 -3.91
N ASN A 452 8.68 -11.45 -4.48
CA ASN A 452 8.12 -11.39 -5.83
C ASN A 452 9.26 -11.42 -6.86
N ASP A 453 9.19 -12.33 -7.81
CA ASP A 453 10.20 -12.47 -8.88
C ASP A 453 9.78 -11.76 -10.18
N THR A 454 8.79 -10.86 -10.14
CA THR A 454 8.29 -10.16 -11.33
C THR A 454 9.33 -9.19 -11.86
N PHE A 455 10.02 -8.51 -10.98
CA PHE A 455 11.21 -7.71 -11.31
C PHE A 455 12.49 -8.47 -10.94
N THR A 456 13.10 -9.11 -11.92
CA THR A 456 14.41 -9.79 -11.73
C THR A 456 15.60 -8.83 -11.80
N GLY A 457 15.41 -7.56 -11.52
CA GLY A 457 16.30 -6.48 -11.92
C GLY A 457 16.96 -5.63 -10.84
N GLY A 458 17.06 -6.08 -9.59
CA GLY A 458 17.70 -5.27 -8.53
C GLY A 458 16.79 -4.16 -7.97
N PRO A 459 17.23 -3.40 -6.98
CA PRO A 459 16.41 -2.42 -6.26
C PRO A 459 15.65 -1.49 -7.22
N GLY A 460 14.36 -1.22 -6.89
CA GLY A 460 13.44 -0.42 -7.70
C GLY A 460 13.98 0.95 -8.13
N PRO A 461 13.23 1.71 -8.93
CA PRO A 461 13.69 3.01 -9.40
C PRO A 461 14.03 3.94 -8.23
N ILE A 462 15.26 4.45 -8.21
CA ILE A 462 15.73 5.38 -7.20
C ILE A 462 15.81 6.81 -7.74
N GLY A 463 15.64 7.78 -6.85
CA GLY A 463 15.71 9.21 -7.17
C GLY A 463 14.35 9.78 -7.57
N THR A 464 14.36 11.07 -7.91
CA THR A 464 13.16 11.83 -8.27
C THR A 464 13.37 12.52 -9.62
N ASN A 465 12.45 12.30 -10.57
CA ASN A 465 12.50 12.99 -11.84
C ASN A 465 12.10 14.47 -11.68
N TYR A 466 12.82 15.32 -12.39
CA TYR A 466 12.57 16.75 -12.45
C TYR A 466 12.76 17.25 -13.89
N CYS A 467 12.24 18.43 -14.21
CA CYS A 467 12.37 18.99 -15.56
C CYS A 467 11.69 18.12 -16.63
N THR A 468 10.88 18.72 -17.47
CA THR A 468 10.15 18.00 -18.53
C THR A 468 11.00 17.89 -19.80
N ALA A 469 11.16 16.66 -20.31
CA ALA A 469 11.81 16.42 -21.60
C ALA A 469 11.03 17.03 -22.76
N VAL A 470 11.74 17.52 -23.78
CA VAL A 470 11.11 17.94 -25.03
C VAL A 470 10.74 16.72 -25.87
N ILE A 471 9.56 16.76 -26.48
CA ILE A 471 9.04 15.68 -27.34
C ILE A 471 10.05 15.38 -28.48
N ASN A 472 10.40 14.12 -28.64
CA ASN A 472 11.31 13.62 -29.65
C ASN A 472 10.55 13.14 -30.92
N SER A 473 11.24 12.55 -31.87
CA SER A 473 10.66 12.06 -33.13
C SER A 473 9.66 10.91 -32.99
N THR A 474 9.56 10.27 -31.80
CA THR A 474 8.51 9.26 -31.53
C THR A 474 7.19 9.89 -31.09
N GLY A 475 7.18 11.17 -30.77
CA GLY A 475 6.03 11.89 -30.22
C GLY A 475 5.97 11.86 -28.68
N GLN A 476 7.02 11.34 -28.01
CA GLN A 476 7.13 11.27 -26.55
C GLN A 476 8.36 12.03 -26.04
N GLY A 477 8.38 12.41 -24.77
CA GLY A 477 9.58 12.88 -24.09
C GLY A 477 10.44 11.68 -23.64
N GLY A 478 11.77 11.75 -23.80
CA GLY A 478 12.65 10.74 -23.24
C GLY A 478 12.68 10.81 -21.71
N SER A 479 12.77 9.67 -21.04
CA SER A 479 12.81 9.58 -19.56
C SER A 479 14.09 8.94 -19.06
N THR A 480 14.55 9.35 -17.86
CA THR A 480 15.67 8.73 -17.15
C THR A 480 15.17 8.06 -15.88
N THR A 481 15.56 6.81 -15.67
CA THR A 481 15.30 6.05 -14.46
C THR A 481 16.62 5.56 -13.87
N GLY A 482 16.78 5.60 -12.55
CA GLY A 482 17.90 5.03 -11.82
C GLY A 482 17.48 3.78 -11.07
N PHE A 483 18.35 2.79 -11.00
CA PHE A 483 18.16 1.56 -10.22
C PHE A 483 19.43 1.30 -9.41
N GLY A 484 19.31 0.65 -8.26
CA GLY A 484 20.41 0.37 -7.35
C GLY A 484 20.14 0.91 -5.95
N SER A 485 21.11 0.81 -5.07
CA SER A 485 21.05 1.30 -3.70
C SER A 485 21.30 2.80 -3.60
N LEU A 486 20.65 3.48 -2.65
CA LEU A 486 21.03 4.85 -2.26
C LEU A 486 22.35 4.88 -1.49
N ILE A 487 22.86 3.74 -1.04
CA ILE A 487 24.18 3.65 -0.37
C ILE A 487 25.28 3.71 -1.42
N ALA A 488 25.96 4.86 -1.50
CA ALA A 488 27.00 5.10 -2.52
C ALA A 488 28.11 4.03 -2.53
N ALA A 489 28.41 3.42 -1.38
CA ALA A 489 29.46 2.42 -1.23
C ALA A 489 29.12 1.05 -1.87
N ASN A 490 27.85 0.79 -2.19
CA ASN A 490 27.44 -0.46 -2.83
C ASN A 490 27.87 -0.53 -4.30
N ASP A 491 28.10 0.62 -4.95
CA ASP A 491 28.55 0.74 -6.35
C ASP A 491 27.66 -0.06 -7.35
N ASP A 492 26.36 -0.07 -7.11
CA ASP A 492 25.36 -0.84 -7.87
C ASP A 492 24.41 0.03 -8.71
N LEU A 493 24.64 1.35 -8.77
CA LEU A 493 23.80 2.28 -9.55
C LEU A 493 23.81 1.94 -11.04
N SER A 494 22.62 1.75 -11.59
CA SER A 494 22.40 1.72 -13.03
C SER A 494 21.45 2.83 -13.46
N LEU A 495 21.59 3.33 -14.69
CA LEU A 495 20.73 4.34 -15.28
C LEU A 495 20.16 3.81 -16.59
N THR A 496 18.84 3.97 -16.76
CA THR A 496 18.12 3.63 -18.00
C THR A 496 17.53 4.89 -18.62
N ALA A 497 17.73 5.08 -19.91
CA ALA A 497 17.06 6.09 -20.73
C ALA A 497 16.03 5.39 -21.61
N SER A 498 14.76 5.78 -21.54
CA SER A 498 13.64 5.17 -22.25
C SER A 498 12.81 6.17 -23.04
N ASN A 499 11.81 5.68 -23.79
CA ASN A 499 10.99 6.48 -24.72
C ASN A 499 11.80 7.19 -25.82
N LEU A 500 12.88 6.58 -26.26
CA LEU A 500 13.79 7.13 -27.26
C LEU A 500 13.44 6.64 -28.67
N PRO A 501 13.86 7.36 -29.73
CA PRO A 501 13.79 6.83 -31.08
C PRO A 501 14.65 5.56 -31.22
N ASN A 502 14.11 4.55 -31.92
CA ASN A 502 14.76 3.25 -32.10
C ASN A 502 16.09 3.38 -32.87
N GLY A 503 17.09 2.58 -32.47
CA GLY A 503 18.37 2.48 -33.15
C GLY A 503 19.27 3.71 -33.05
N GLN A 504 18.98 4.62 -32.12
CA GLN A 504 19.78 5.84 -31.93
C GLN A 504 20.86 5.63 -30.86
N PHE A 505 22.00 6.32 -31.03
CA PHE A 505 23.08 6.31 -30.04
C PHE A 505 22.87 7.39 -29.01
N GLY A 506 23.18 7.07 -27.73
CA GLY A 506 23.11 8.01 -26.61
C GLY A 506 24.12 7.68 -25.52
N TYR A 507 24.22 8.58 -24.53
CA TYR A 507 25.02 8.43 -23.31
C TYR A 507 24.44 9.30 -22.20
N PHE A 508 24.81 9.03 -20.96
CA PHE A 508 24.39 9.84 -19.81
C PHE A 508 25.38 10.98 -19.50
N ILE A 509 24.85 12.01 -18.84
CA ILE A 509 25.57 13.16 -18.33
C ILE A 509 25.23 13.30 -16.84
N ALA A 510 26.22 13.52 -15.97
CA ALA A 510 26.05 13.73 -14.54
C ALA A 510 26.50 15.14 -14.13
N SER A 511 25.83 15.72 -13.13
CA SER A 511 26.23 16.97 -12.46
C SER A 511 25.71 17.01 -11.03
N ALA A 512 26.44 17.65 -10.12
CA ALA A 512 25.92 17.97 -8.78
C ALA A 512 24.88 19.11 -8.78
N THR A 513 24.66 19.76 -9.92
CA THR A 513 23.82 20.97 -9.99
C THR A 513 22.75 20.85 -11.06
N GLN A 514 21.48 21.02 -10.64
CA GLN A 514 20.35 21.15 -11.57
C GLN A 514 20.43 22.46 -12.36
N GLY A 515 19.81 22.49 -13.54
CA GLY A 515 19.72 23.68 -14.37
C GLY A 515 18.79 23.47 -15.55
N LEU A 516 18.68 24.51 -16.40
CA LEU A 516 17.94 24.41 -17.66
C LEU A 516 18.71 25.19 -18.75
N ILE A 517 19.26 24.45 -19.71
CA ILE A 517 19.92 25.02 -20.88
C ILE A 517 19.06 24.64 -22.10
N VAL A 518 18.44 25.62 -22.73
CA VAL A 518 17.56 25.44 -23.88
C VAL A 518 18.39 25.22 -25.15
N GLY A 519 18.13 24.08 -25.84
CA GLY A 519 18.73 23.77 -27.14
C GLY A 519 20.26 23.80 -27.19
N PRO A 520 21.01 23.22 -26.22
CA PRO A 520 22.45 23.35 -26.17
C PRO A 520 23.11 22.72 -27.40
N GLY A 521 24.03 23.47 -28.04
CA GLY A 521 24.74 22.99 -29.22
C GLY A 521 23.88 22.78 -30.48
N GLY A 522 22.67 23.34 -30.52
CA GLY A 522 21.69 23.14 -31.59
C GLY A 522 20.82 21.90 -31.45
N ALA A 523 20.77 21.31 -30.25
CA ALA A 523 19.85 20.23 -29.93
C ALA A 523 18.38 20.69 -29.97
N SER A 524 17.46 19.80 -30.28
CA SER A 524 16.01 20.07 -30.22
C SER A 524 15.48 20.04 -28.78
N GLY A 525 16.18 19.37 -27.86
CA GLY A 525 15.80 19.23 -26.46
C GLY A 525 16.54 20.19 -25.52
N ASN A 526 16.14 20.17 -24.25
CA ASN A 526 16.69 20.96 -23.17
C ASN A 526 17.58 20.10 -22.26
N LEU A 527 18.71 20.62 -21.85
CA LEU A 527 19.58 19.98 -20.88
C LEU A 527 19.24 20.47 -19.46
N CYS A 528 18.81 19.57 -18.59
CA CYS A 528 18.36 19.89 -17.24
C CYS A 528 19.48 19.89 -16.18
N LEU A 529 20.72 20.08 -16.61
CA LEU A 529 21.92 20.18 -15.78
C LEU A 529 22.62 21.53 -15.95
N SER A 530 23.40 21.92 -14.94
CA SER A 530 24.30 23.08 -14.98
C SER A 530 25.62 22.80 -14.25
N GLY A 531 26.52 23.78 -14.20
CA GLY A 531 27.82 23.65 -13.53
C GLY A 531 28.79 22.68 -14.22
N SER A 532 29.61 21.98 -13.44
CA SER A 532 30.55 20.97 -13.96
C SER A 532 29.81 19.70 -14.32
N MET A 533 30.05 19.14 -15.52
CA MET A 533 29.33 18.02 -16.06
C MET A 533 30.26 16.88 -16.50
N GLY A 534 30.10 15.69 -15.92
CA GLY A 534 30.77 14.48 -16.40
C GLY A 534 29.94 13.81 -17.50
N ARG A 535 30.59 13.27 -18.52
CA ARG A 535 29.93 12.59 -19.63
C ARG A 535 30.37 11.15 -19.76
N PHE A 536 29.44 10.22 -19.76
CA PHE A 536 29.70 8.77 -19.86
C PHE A 536 29.99 8.35 -21.32
N VAL A 537 30.86 9.09 -22.01
CA VAL A 537 31.16 8.87 -23.44
C VAL A 537 31.90 7.55 -23.73
N GLN A 538 32.44 6.92 -22.72
CA GLN A 538 33.03 5.55 -22.84
C GLN A 538 31.96 4.46 -22.82
N GLN A 539 30.73 4.80 -22.40
CA GLN A 539 29.59 3.90 -22.29
C GLN A 539 28.45 4.32 -23.24
N VAL A 540 28.80 4.75 -24.46
CA VAL A 540 27.79 5.05 -25.50
C VAL A 540 27.03 3.79 -25.86
N GLN A 541 25.71 3.85 -25.79
CA GLN A 541 24.80 2.76 -26.07
C GLN A 541 23.89 3.07 -27.27
N ASN A 542 23.24 2.03 -27.81
CA ASN A 542 22.24 2.15 -28.86
C ASN A 542 20.86 1.80 -28.27
N SER A 543 19.83 2.61 -28.56
CA SER A 543 18.48 2.43 -28.03
C SER A 543 17.73 1.20 -28.57
N GLY A 544 18.35 0.39 -29.42
CA GLY A 544 17.80 -0.87 -29.90
C GLY A 544 16.43 -0.74 -30.58
N SER A 545 15.68 -1.83 -30.59
CA SER A 545 14.31 -1.86 -31.11
C SER A 545 13.27 -1.36 -30.09
N ASN A 546 13.63 -1.28 -28.81
CA ASN A 546 12.71 -0.92 -27.72
C ASN A 546 12.75 0.58 -27.39
N GLY A 547 13.70 1.32 -28.00
CA GLY A 547 13.84 2.74 -27.71
C GLY A 547 14.42 3.04 -26.32
N GLU A 548 15.30 2.18 -25.83
CA GLU A 548 15.93 2.35 -24.51
C GLU A 548 17.39 1.90 -24.48
N PHE A 549 18.17 2.45 -23.56
CA PHE A 549 19.52 1.97 -23.24
C PHE A 549 19.87 2.19 -21.78
N SER A 550 20.73 1.32 -21.23
CA SER A 550 21.15 1.37 -19.83
C SER A 550 22.67 1.35 -19.71
N ILE A 551 23.18 1.93 -18.61
CA ILE A 551 24.60 1.86 -18.21
C ILE A 551 24.70 1.56 -16.72
N ALA A 552 25.78 0.86 -16.30
CA ALA A 552 26.21 0.85 -14.91
C ALA A 552 27.07 2.11 -14.62
N VAL A 553 26.86 2.73 -13.48
CA VAL A 553 27.59 3.93 -13.04
C VAL A 553 28.61 3.50 -11.96
N ASP A 554 29.89 3.77 -12.21
CA ASP A 554 30.92 3.66 -11.17
C ASP A 554 30.76 4.84 -10.19
N THR A 555 30.18 4.58 -9.02
CA THR A 555 29.94 5.56 -7.96
C THR A 555 31.24 6.00 -7.29
N THR A 556 32.31 5.23 -7.44
CA THR A 556 33.63 5.55 -6.88
C THR A 556 34.42 6.52 -7.74
N ALA A 557 34.05 6.68 -9.04
CA ALA A 557 34.78 7.54 -9.98
C ALA A 557 33.89 8.04 -11.13
N LEU A 558 33.09 9.08 -10.89
CA LEU A 558 32.31 9.75 -11.94
C LEU A 558 33.23 10.26 -13.09
N PRO A 559 32.74 10.30 -14.34
CA PRO A 559 33.56 10.57 -15.51
C PRO A 559 34.12 12.02 -15.53
N ALA A 560 35.22 12.20 -16.24
CA ALA A 560 35.84 13.52 -16.43
C ALA A 560 34.86 14.56 -16.99
N PRO A 561 34.97 15.82 -16.59
CA PRO A 561 35.98 16.43 -15.72
C PRO A 561 35.68 16.34 -14.21
N LEU A 562 34.63 15.61 -13.80
CA LEU A 562 34.24 15.48 -12.39
C LEU A 562 35.32 14.72 -11.61
N ASN A 563 35.72 13.54 -12.08
CA ASN A 563 36.76 12.69 -11.49
C ASN A 563 36.63 12.57 -9.95
N THR A 564 35.41 12.33 -9.44
CA THR A 564 35.10 12.29 -8.01
C THR A 564 34.19 11.13 -7.71
N ALA A 565 34.26 10.61 -6.49
CA ALA A 565 33.31 9.64 -5.98
C ALA A 565 31.98 10.34 -5.60
N ILE A 566 30.90 9.57 -5.63
CA ILE A 566 29.65 9.90 -4.96
C ILE A 566 29.84 9.64 -3.47
N LEU A 567 29.49 10.59 -2.63
CA LEU A 567 29.67 10.49 -1.17
C LEU A 567 28.31 10.46 -0.46
N PRO A 568 28.20 9.84 0.70
CA PRO A 568 27.02 9.91 1.56
C PRO A 568 26.58 11.37 1.81
N GLY A 569 25.28 11.62 1.73
CA GLY A 569 24.69 12.97 1.83
C GLY A 569 24.80 13.81 0.58
N SER A 570 25.45 13.36 -0.50
CA SER A 570 25.57 14.13 -1.75
C SER A 570 24.39 13.86 -2.68
N THR A 571 23.94 14.92 -3.37
CA THR A 571 22.91 14.82 -4.42
C THR A 571 23.55 14.91 -5.79
N TRP A 572 23.26 13.96 -6.66
CA TRP A 572 23.70 13.92 -8.04
C TRP A 572 22.52 13.89 -9.00
N ASN A 573 22.70 14.53 -10.16
CA ASN A 573 21.64 14.66 -11.17
C ASN A 573 22.13 14.08 -12.50
N PHE A 574 21.26 13.33 -13.16
CA PHE A 574 21.57 12.58 -14.37
C PHE A 574 20.57 12.91 -15.49
N VAL A 575 21.06 12.96 -16.73
CA VAL A 575 20.26 13.19 -17.95
C VAL A 575 20.82 12.35 -19.08
N GLY A 576 19.97 11.66 -19.83
CA GLY A 576 20.35 10.99 -21.07
C GLY A 576 20.41 11.96 -22.23
N TRP A 577 21.53 11.99 -22.96
CA TRP A 577 21.64 12.61 -24.28
C TRP A 577 21.51 11.54 -25.36
N TYR A 578 20.75 11.80 -26.41
CA TYR A 578 20.60 10.87 -27.53
C TYR A 578 20.45 11.57 -28.88
N ARG A 579 20.77 10.85 -29.97
CA ARG A 579 20.51 11.33 -31.33
C ARG A 579 19.03 11.24 -31.64
N ASP A 580 18.55 12.21 -32.43
CA ASP A 580 17.17 12.29 -32.86
C ASP A 580 17.09 12.78 -34.32
N VAL A 581 15.93 12.62 -34.96
CA VAL A 581 15.66 13.10 -36.33
C VAL A 581 14.30 13.79 -36.33
N VAL A 582 14.30 15.11 -36.22
CA VAL A 582 13.06 15.88 -36.21
C VAL A 582 12.76 16.41 -37.60
N LEU A 583 11.60 16.09 -38.17
CA LEU A 583 11.17 16.47 -39.52
C LEU A 583 12.22 16.13 -40.61
N GLY A 584 12.87 14.98 -40.48
CA GLY A 584 13.91 14.52 -41.41
C GLY A 584 15.28 15.17 -41.23
N THR A 585 15.44 16.05 -40.27
CA THR A 585 16.73 16.71 -39.96
C THR A 585 17.39 16.05 -38.76
N PRO A 586 18.64 15.53 -38.92
CA PRO A 586 19.40 15.00 -37.80
C PRO A 586 19.65 16.06 -36.73
N THR A 587 19.37 15.72 -35.49
CA THR A 587 19.58 16.57 -34.31
C THR A 587 19.95 15.70 -33.11
N SER A 588 19.89 16.24 -31.91
CA SER A 588 19.95 15.49 -30.63
C SER A 588 18.87 15.99 -29.68
N ASN A 589 18.54 15.19 -28.71
CA ASN A 589 17.58 15.51 -27.69
C ASN A 589 18.09 15.02 -26.33
N PHE A 590 17.34 15.32 -25.27
CA PHE A 590 17.66 14.95 -23.90
C PHE A 590 16.43 14.35 -23.23
N THR A 591 16.65 13.42 -22.28
CA THR A 591 15.62 12.96 -21.35
C THR A 591 15.26 14.05 -20.34
N ASP A 592 14.26 13.81 -19.53
CA ASP A 592 14.09 14.51 -18.26
C ASP A 592 15.35 14.36 -17.37
N GLY A 593 15.40 15.09 -16.26
CA GLY A 593 16.47 14.97 -15.28
C GLY A 593 16.06 14.01 -14.15
N LEU A 594 16.96 13.17 -13.69
CA LEU A 594 16.84 12.36 -12.50
C LEU A 594 17.75 12.90 -11.41
N SER A 595 17.23 13.12 -10.22
CA SER A 595 17.97 13.58 -9.02
C SER A 595 18.02 12.47 -7.99
N ILE A 596 19.21 12.09 -7.54
CA ILE A 596 19.44 11.04 -6.53
C ILE A 596 20.25 11.65 -5.39
N THR A 597 19.75 11.50 -4.15
CA THR A 597 20.50 11.84 -2.93
C THR A 597 20.99 10.54 -2.30
N PHE A 598 22.31 10.39 -2.19
CA PHE A 598 22.93 9.16 -1.67
C PHE A 598 23.13 9.23 -0.16
N GLN A 599 23.07 8.08 0.46
CA GLN A 599 23.28 7.84 1.89
C GLN A 599 24.66 7.27 2.19
#